data_859e828def50dad73305faaab70d95cf
#
_entry.id   859e828def50dad73305faaab70d95cf
#
_cell.length_a   1.000
_cell.length_b   1.000
_cell.length_c   1.000
_cell.angle_alpha   90.00
_cell.angle_beta   90.00
_cell.angle_gamma   90.00
#
_symmetry.space_group_name_H-M   'P 1'
#
loop_
_entity.id
_entity.type
_entity.pdbx_description
1 polymer ?
#
loop_
_entity_poly.entity_id
_entity_poly.type
_entity_poly.pdbx_seq_one_letter_code
_entity_poly.pdbx_strand_id
1 'polypeptide(L)'
;MKQLFTLNRFFVKYKWHLILGILFVTGSNYYAILIPQKVREALDLVQQKIAVYKEINPSLKDAFYDELGHTLLMFGLIVTGYVIIKGLLMYFMRQTIIVMSRLVEYDMRKEIYAHLQTLDQTFYRKYQTGDIMARISEDVSKVRNYLGPGILYGINLISLFIMTIYAMLQVDLVLTLFALLPLPILSISI
;
A
#
# COMPACT_ATOMS: atom_id res chain seq x y z
N MET A 1 -4.90 -24.63 -11.44
CA MET A 1 -3.65 -23.83 -11.49
C MET A 1 -3.17 -23.53 -12.92
N LYS A 2 -3.33 -24.41 -13.92
CA LYS A 2 -2.94 -24.13 -15.33
C LYS A 2 -3.62 -22.88 -15.93
N GLN A 3 -4.83 -22.56 -15.53
CA GLN A 3 -5.59 -21.41 -16.05
C GLN A 3 -5.05 -20.05 -15.58
N LEU A 4 -4.35 -19.98 -14.44
CA LEU A 4 -3.70 -18.75 -14.00
C LEU A 4 -2.45 -18.39 -14.83
N PHE A 5 -1.83 -19.38 -15.48
CA PHE A 5 -0.71 -19.13 -16.40
C PHE A 5 -1.10 -18.34 -17.63
N THR A 6 -2.39 -18.40 -18.03
CA THR A 6 -2.90 -17.60 -19.15
C THR A 6 -2.87 -16.10 -18.84
N LEU A 7 -2.99 -15.73 -17.56
CA LEU A 7 -2.88 -14.34 -17.12
C LEU A 7 -1.43 -13.81 -17.15
N ASN A 8 -0.44 -14.72 -17.17
CA ASN A 8 0.97 -14.33 -17.15
C ASN A 8 1.36 -13.46 -18.36
N ARG A 9 0.75 -13.69 -19.54
CA ARG A 9 0.99 -12.84 -20.70
C ARG A 9 0.57 -11.38 -20.49
N PHE A 10 -0.49 -11.13 -19.70
CA PHE A 10 -0.93 -9.77 -19.37
C PHE A 10 0.01 -9.12 -18.38
N PHE A 11 0.56 -9.87 -17.40
CA PHE A 11 1.59 -9.37 -16.50
C PHE A 11 2.84 -8.96 -17.26
N VAL A 12 3.28 -9.74 -18.23
CA VAL A 12 4.44 -9.39 -19.07
C VAL A 12 4.13 -8.17 -19.93
N LYS A 13 2.93 -8.06 -20.51
CA LYS A 13 2.50 -6.90 -21.30
C LYS A 13 2.50 -5.61 -20.49
N TYR A 14 2.02 -5.66 -19.25
CA TYR A 14 1.87 -4.49 -18.37
C TYR A 14 2.89 -4.45 -17.23
N LYS A 15 4.03 -5.12 -17.39
CA LYS A 15 5.10 -5.22 -16.37
C LYS A 15 5.55 -3.87 -15.80
N TRP A 16 5.61 -2.83 -16.61
CA TRP A 16 6.02 -1.50 -16.18
C TRP A 16 5.06 -0.88 -15.18
N HIS A 17 3.76 -1.06 -15.37
CA HIS A 17 2.75 -0.60 -14.41
C HIS A 17 2.90 -1.34 -13.09
N LEU A 18 3.15 -2.64 -13.14
CA LEU A 18 3.33 -3.46 -11.95
C LEU A 18 4.59 -3.08 -11.18
N ILE A 19 5.73 -2.90 -11.87
CA ILE A 19 7.00 -2.49 -11.27
C ILE A 19 6.86 -1.09 -10.63
N LEU A 20 6.29 -0.12 -11.35
CA LEU A 20 6.05 1.21 -10.81
C LEU A 20 5.09 1.17 -9.60
N GLY A 21 4.04 0.35 -9.67
CA GLY A 21 3.13 0.13 -8.55
C GLY A 21 3.84 -0.39 -7.30
N ILE A 22 4.70 -1.40 -7.44
CA ILE A 22 5.53 -1.93 -6.35
C ILE A 22 6.45 -0.86 -5.78
N LEU A 23 7.09 -0.08 -6.64
CA LEU A 23 7.99 0.99 -6.22
C LEU A 23 7.24 2.07 -5.41
N PHE A 24 6.06 2.49 -5.86
CA PHE A 24 5.24 3.45 -5.13
C PHE A 24 4.70 2.90 -3.82
N VAL A 25 4.30 1.61 -3.76
CA VAL A 25 3.90 0.93 -2.51
C VAL A 25 5.04 0.96 -1.51
N THR A 26 6.22 0.51 -1.94
CA THR A 26 7.40 0.43 -1.06
C THR A 26 7.80 1.82 -0.56
N GLY A 27 7.83 2.81 -1.43
CA GLY A 27 8.10 4.19 -1.05
C GLY A 27 7.06 4.76 -0.07
N SER A 28 5.77 4.52 -0.30
CA SER A 28 4.69 4.95 0.61
C SER A 28 4.82 4.31 2.00
N ASN A 29 5.13 3.00 2.06
CA ASN A 29 5.31 2.27 3.32
C ASN A 29 6.58 2.71 4.06
N TYR A 30 7.64 3.10 3.34
CA TYR A 30 8.83 3.68 3.95
C TYR A 30 8.50 4.96 4.73
N TYR A 31 7.78 5.90 4.12
CA TYR A 31 7.33 7.11 4.83
C TYR A 31 6.35 6.81 5.96
N ALA A 32 5.52 5.75 5.83
CA ALA A 32 4.62 5.33 6.90
C ALA A 32 5.36 4.95 8.19
N ILE A 33 6.57 4.40 8.08
CA ILE A 33 7.42 4.02 9.21
C ILE A 33 8.22 5.21 9.75
N LEU A 34 8.64 6.14 8.88
CA LEU A 34 9.38 7.32 9.30
C LEU A 34 8.55 8.29 10.13
N ILE A 35 7.24 8.41 9.86
CA ILE A 35 6.35 9.34 10.57
C ILE A 35 6.35 9.08 12.09
N PRO A 36 6.06 7.87 12.61
CA PRO A 36 6.12 7.60 14.05
C PRO A 36 7.51 7.82 14.66
N GLN A 37 8.58 7.52 13.90
CA GLN A 37 9.95 7.75 14.38
C GLN A 37 10.24 9.25 14.59
N LYS A 38 9.81 10.09 13.64
CA LYS A 38 9.96 11.55 13.79
C LYS A 38 9.10 12.15 14.91
N VAL A 39 7.90 11.60 15.11
CA VAL A 39 7.07 11.99 16.26
C VAL A 39 7.74 11.58 17.58
N ARG A 40 8.32 10.40 17.66
CA ARG A 40 9.08 9.96 18.83
C ARG A 40 10.28 10.88 19.11
N GLU A 41 11.08 11.20 18.10
CA GLU A 41 12.21 12.12 18.24
C GLU A 41 11.77 13.48 18.79
N ALA A 42 10.63 14.01 18.29
CA ALA A 42 10.07 15.26 18.79
C ALA A 42 9.64 15.17 20.26
N LEU A 43 9.00 14.07 20.66
CA LEU A 43 8.58 13.82 22.04
C LEU A 43 9.77 13.67 22.98
N ASP A 44 10.80 12.92 22.59
CA ASP A 44 12.02 12.74 23.37
C ASP A 44 12.73 14.08 23.58
N LEU A 45 12.78 14.93 22.55
CA LEU A 45 13.34 16.27 22.65
C LEU A 45 12.55 17.16 23.61
N VAL A 46 11.22 17.11 23.55
CA VAL A 46 10.36 17.85 24.50
C VAL A 46 10.61 17.39 25.92
N GLN A 47 10.71 16.07 26.18
CA GLN A 47 10.99 15.55 27.52
C GLN A 47 12.34 16.02 28.07
N GLN A 48 13.39 15.99 27.23
CA GLN A 48 14.71 16.50 27.58
C GLN A 48 14.67 18.02 27.92
N LYS A 49 13.99 18.80 27.09
CA LYS A 49 13.85 20.24 27.31
C LYS A 49 13.03 20.57 28.55
N ILE A 50 12.00 19.80 28.92
CA ILE A 50 11.24 19.96 30.14
C ILE A 50 12.12 19.69 31.38
N ALA A 51 13.03 18.71 31.32
CA ALA A 51 13.97 18.44 32.41
C ALA A 51 14.88 19.67 32.68
N VAL A 52 15.41 20.25 31.59
CA VAL A 52 16.26 21.45 31.66
C VAL A 52 15.46 22.68 32.14
N TYR A 53 14.18 22.82 31.73
CA TYR A 53 13.33 23.95 32.13
C TYR A 53 13.17 24.11 33.63
N LYS A 54 13.19 23.01 34.39
CA LYS A 54 13.07 23.05 35.87
C LYS A 54 14.27 23.73 36.54
N GLU A 55 15.41 23.81 35.86
CA GLU A 55 16.66 24.36 36.36
C GLU A 55 16.98 25.77 35.82
N ILE A 56 16.16 26.31 34.89
CA ILE A 56 16.41 27.59 34.22
C ILE A 56 15.93 28.80 35.06
N ASN A 57 16.73 29.86 35.07
CA ASN A 57 16.39 31.14 35.67
C ASN A 57 15.13 31.77 35.04
N PRO A 58 14.26 32.45 35.81
CA PRO A 58 13.02 33.04 35.31
C PRO A 58 13.18 34.01 34.13
N SER A 59 14.31 34.69 34.01
CA SER A 59 14.61 35.66 32.95
C SER A 59 14.92 35.04 31.58
N LEU A 60 15.16 33.73 31.53
CA LEU A 60 15.48 33.01 30.26
C LEU A 60 14.31 32.17 29.72
N LYS A 61 13.16 32.22 30.41
CA LYS A 61 12.01 31.40 30.07
C LYS A 61 11.39 31.75 28.72
N ASP A 62 11.32 33.03 28.37
CA ASP A 62 10.71 33.47 27.10
C ASP A 62 11.55 33.04 25.92
N ALA A 63 12.87 33.17 26.00
CA ALA A 63 13.79 32.68 24.95
C ALA A 63 13.72 31.14 24.79
N PHE A 64 13.53 30.44 25.91
CA PHE A 64 13.35 28.98 25.89
C PHE A 64 12.04 28.56 25.17
N TYR A 65 10.93 29.26 25.40
CA TYR A 65 9.68 29.00 24.74
C TYR A 65 9.76 29.26 23.23
N ASP A 66 10.43 30.33 22.83
CA ASP A 66 10.63 30.63 21.40
C ASP A 66 11.48 29.55 20.72
N GLU A 67 12.57 29.11 21.31
CA GLU A 67 13.42 28.05 20.77
C GLU A 67 12.67 26.71 20.70
N LEU A 68 11.91 26.35 21.73
CA LEU A 68 11.10 25.15 21.76
C LEU A 68 10.00 25.21 20.69
N GLY A 69 9.32 26.34 20.57
CA GLY A 69 8.28 26.59 19.59
C GLY A 69 8.80 26.44 18.16
N HIS A 70 9.93 27.06 17.85
CA HIS A 70 10.59 26.91 16.54
C HIS A 70 10.97 25.47 16.23
N THR A 71 11.51 24.76 17.20
CA THR A 71 11.91 23.36 17.04
C THR A 71 10.70 22.46 16.78
N LEU A 72 9.63 22.61 17.54
CA LEU A 72 8.39 21.86 17.36
C LEU A 72 7.71 22.19 16.02
N LEU A 73 7.74 23.45 15.60
CA LEU A 73 7.26 23.87 14.28
C LEU A 73 8.03 23.16 13.15
N MET A 74 9.36 23.09 13.25
CA MET A 74 10.19 22.37 12.27
C MET A 74 9.83 20.88 12.20
N PHE A 75 9.68 20.20 13.36
CA PHE A 75 9.23 18.80 13.37
C PHE A 75 7.83 18.64 12.76
N GLY A 76 6.89 19.54 13.09
CA GLY A 76 5.55 19.55 12.52
C GLY A 76 5.56 19.70 10.99
N LEU A 77 6.39 20.59 10.45
CA LEU A 77 6.55 20.77 9.00
C LEU A 77 7.17 19.53 8.34
N ILE A 78 8.18 18.91 8.96
CA ILE A 78 8.81 17.70 8.44
C ILE A 78 7.80 16.54 8.40
N VAL A 79 7.07 16.32 9.50
CA VAL A 79 6.03 15.27 9.57
C VAL A 79 4.93 15.53 8.54
N THR A 80 4.49 16.77 8.39
CA THR A 80 3.49 17.16 7.38
C THR A 80 4.02 16.89 5.97
N GLY A 81 5.28 17.21 5.69
CA GLY A 81 5.95 16.90 4.43
C GLY A 81 5.96 15.40 4.14
N TYR A 82 6.30 14.57 5.13
CA TYR A 82 6.28 13.11 4.97
C TYR A 82 4.87 12.57 4.70
N VAL A 83 3.83 13.10 5.38
CA VAL A 83 2.43 12.72 5.14
C VAL A 83 2.00 13.08 3.72
N ILE A 84 2.37 14.25 3.21
CA ILE A 84 2.06 14.68 1.84
C ILE A 84 2.75 13.76 0.82
N ILE A 85 4.06 13.50 0.98
CA ILE A 85 4.80 12.60 0.08
C ILE A 85 4.20 11.20 0.10
N LYS A 86 3.91 10.65 1.28
CA LYS A 86 3.23 9.36 1.44
C LYS A 86 1.90 9.33 0.70
N GLY A 87 1.08 10.39 0.85
CA GLY A 87 -0.22 10.52 0.19
C GLY A 87 -0.10 10.54 -1.34
N LEU A 88 0.88 11.27 -1.88
CA LEU A 88 1.16 11.32 -3.32
C LEU A 88 1.61 9.94 -3.85
N LEU A 89 2.53 9.28 -3.16
CA LEU A 89 2.98 7.94 -3.54
C LEU A 89 1.83 6.93 -3.50
N MET A 90 0.96 6.99 -2.49
CA MET A 90 -0.23 6.15 -2.37
C MET A 90 -1.24 6.43 -3.50
N TYR A 91 -1.40 7.67 -3.91
CA TYR A 91 -2.21 8.03 -5.07
C TYR A 91 -1.66 7.41 -6.35
N PHE A 92 -0.37 7.59 -6.64
CA PHE A 92 0.27 7.02 -7.83
C PHE A 92 0.25 5.49 -7.84
N MET A 93 0.48 4.84 -6.69
CA MET A 93 0.33 3.40 -6.51
C MET A 93 -1.05 2.92 -6.97
N ARG A 94 -2.10 3.54 -6.41
CA ARG A 94 -3.48 3.19 -6.73
C ARG A 94 -3.79 3.41 -8.20
N GLN A 95 -3.37 4.54 -8.74
CA GLN A 95 -3.60 4.88 -10.14
C GLN A 95 -2.90 3.89 -11.08
N THR A 96 -1.67 3.51 -10.79
CA THR A 96 -0.88 2.62 -11.64
C THR A 96 -1.46 1.19 -11.66
N ILE A 97 -1.75 0.60 -10.50
CA ILE A 97 -2.22 -0.79 -10.41
C ILE A 97 -3.69 -0.92 -10.85
N ILE A 98 -4.57 0.03 -10.49
CA ILE A 98 -5.97 -0.03 -10.89
C ILE A 98 -6.13 0.22 -12.39
N VAL A 99 -5.36 1.16 -12.98
CA VAL A 99 -5.37 1.37 -14.44
C VAL A 99 -4.88 0.12 -15.15
N MET A 100 -3.81 -0.51 -14.68
CA MET A 100 -3.34 -1.78 -15.21
C MET A 100 -4.45 -2.83 -15.25
N SER A 101 -5.17 -3.02 -14.15
CA SER A 101 -6.25 -4.02 -14.09
C SER A 101 -7.39 -3.72 -15.07
N ARG A 102 -7.70 -2.44 -15.30
CA ARG A 102 -8.70 -2.02 -16.31
C ARG A 102 -8.23 -2.27 -17.73
N LEU A 103 -6.95 -2.05 -18.01
CA LEU A 103 -6.37 -2.36 -19.32
C LEU A 103 -6.39 -3.86 -19.63
N VAL A 104 -6.11 -4.70 -18.61
CA VAL A 104 -6.23 -6.15 -18.74
C VAL A 104 -7.69 -6.56 -18.97
N GLU A 105 -8.65 -5.99 -18.23
CA GLU A 105 -10.08 -6.22 -18.44
C GLU A 105 -10.49 -5.87 -19.87
N TYR A 106 -10.05 -4.72 -20.38
CA TYR A 106 -10.34 -4.31 -21.76
C TYR A 106 -9.78 -5.29 -22.78
N ASP A 107 -8.52 -5.71 -22.64
CA ASP A 107 -7.90 -6.68 -23.53
C ASP A 107 -8.63 -8.02 -23.51
N MET A 108 -8.99 -8.52 -22.32
CA MET A 108 -9.76 -9.77 -22.18
C MET A 108 -11.12 -9.69 -22.85
N ARG A 109 -11.87 -8.61 -22.64
CA ARG A 109 -13.17 -8.41 -23.30
C ARG A 109 -13.03 -8.34 -24.81
N LYS A 110 -12.01 -7.65 -25.31
CA LYS A 110 -11.71 -7.57 -26.74
C LYS A 110 -11.41 -8.94 -27.35
N GLU A 111 -10.62 -9.77 -26.68
CA GLU A 111 -10.29 -11.12 -27.15
C GLU A 111 -11.52 -12.03 -27.15
N ILE A 112 -12.33 -11.99 -26.09
CA ILE A 112 -13.57 -12.78 -26.02
C ILE A 112 -14.53 -12.32 -27.13
N TYR A 113 -14.70 -11.02 -27.32
CA TYR A 113 -15.58 -10.49 -28.36
C TYR A 113 -15.12 -10.90 -29.77
N ALA A 114 -13.82 -10.78 -30.06
CA ALA A 114 -13.26 -11.23 -31.33
C ALA A 114 -13.48 -12.74 -31.56
N HIS A 115 -13.32 -13.55 -30.51
CA HIS A 115 -13.57 -14.99 -30.60
C HIS A 115 -15.07 -15.29 -30.82
N LEU A 116 -15.98 -14.61 -30.14
CA LEU A 116 -17.41 -14.80 -30.36
C LEU A 116 -17.83 -14.50 -31.81
N GLN A 117 -17.22 -13.52 -32.45
CA GLN A 117 -17.51 -13.21 -33.87
C GLN A 117 -17.08 -14.32 -34.85
N THR A 118 -16.19 -15.21 -34.46
CA THR A 118 -15.75 -16.35 -35.30
C THR A 118 -16.62 -17.60 -35.13
N LEU A 119 -17.54 -17.60 -34.16
CA LEU A 119 -18.40 -18.75 -33.89
C LEU A 119 -19.61 -18.80 -34.82
N ASP A 120 -20.04 -20.01 -35.16
CA ASP A 120 -21.16 -20.26 -36.06
C ASP A 120 -22.53 -20.13 -35.34
N GLN A 121 -23.60 -20.13 -36.13
CA GLN A 121 -24.96 -20.02 -35.60
C GLN A 121 -25.39 -21.22 -34.75
N THR A 122 -24.75 -22.38 -34.93
CA THR A 122 -25.01 -23.59 -34.15
C THR A 122 -24.61 -23.39 -32.71
N PHE A 123 -23.54 -22.67 -32.44
CA PHE A 123 -23.12 -22.30 -31.08
C PHE A 123 -24.17 -21.43 -30.38
N TYR A 124 -24.69 -20.40 -31.07
CA TYR A 124 -25.67 -19.48 -30.48
C TYR A 124 -27.05 -20.10 -30.29
N ARG A 125 -27.38 -21.17 -31.00
CA ARG A 125 -28.58 -21.97 -30.74
C ARG A 125 -28.45 -22.84 -29.47
N LYS A 126 -27.23 -23.30 -29.20
CA LYS A 126 -26.94 -24.19 -28.06
C LYS A 126 -26.75 -23.42 -26.75
N TYR A 127 -26.14 -22.25 -26.81
CA TYR A 127 -25.82 -21.43 -25.65
C TYR A 127 -26.65 -20.14 -25.62
N GLN A 128 -27.31 -19.87 -24.51
CA GLN A 128 -28.12 -18.65 -24.36
C GLN A 128 -27.22 -17.41 -24.35
N THR A 129 -27.59 -16.41 -25.14
CA THR A 129 -26.84 -15.14 -25.22
C THR A 129 -26.69 -14.45 -23.85
N GLY A 130 -27.69 -14.60 -22.97
CA GLY A 130 -27.66 -14.05 -21.62
C GLY A 130 -26.55 -14.65 -20.74
N ASP A 131 -26.32 -15.98 -20.80
CA ASP A 131 -25.22 -16.65 -20.07
C ASP A 131 -23.86 -16.19 -20.56
N ILE A 132 -23.70 -16.05 -21.88
CA ILE A 132 -22.45 -15.53 -22.48
C ILE A 132 -22.19 -14.11 -21.99
N MET A 133 -23.21 -13.26 -22.00
CA MET A 133 -23.07 -11.87 -21.53
C MET A 133 -22.81 -11.76 -20.03
N ALA A 134 -23.42 -12.62 -19.21
CA ALA A 134 -23.12 -12.68 -17.79
C ALA A 134 -21.64 -13.05 -17.53
N ARG A 135 -21.10 -14.03 -18.23
CA ARG A 135 -19.69 -14.43 -18.13
C ARG A 135 -18.74 -13.30 -18.55
N ILE A 136 -19.03 -12.60 -19.66
CA ILE A 136 -18.20 -11.46 -20.13
C ILE A 136 -18.24 -10.30 -19.12
N SER A 137 -19.38 -10.06 -18.49
CA SER A 137 -19.53 -8.96 -17.55
C SER A 137 -19.01 -9.30 -16.16
N GLU A 138 -19.44 -10.41 -15.58
CA GLU A 138 -19.14 -10.75 -14.19
C GLU A 138 -17.78 -11.42 -14.02
N ASP A 139 -17.48 -12.46 -14.80
CA ASP A 139 -16.27 -13.24 -14.59
C ASP A 139 -15.02 -12.43 -14.97
N VAL A 140 -15.07 -11.65 -16.04
CA VAL A 140 -13.97 -10.74 -16.38
C VAL A 140 -13.80 -9.64 -15.32
N SER A 141 -14.89 -9.14 -14.74
CA SER A 141 -14.82 -8.19 -13.61
C SER A 141 -14.22 -8.81 -12.34
N LYS A 142 -14.48 -10.09 -12.05
CA LYS A 142 -13.84 -10.82 -10.96
C LYS A 142 -12.31 -10.92 -11.17
N VAL A 143 -11.88 -11.21 -12.42
CA VAL A 143 -10.45 -11.21 -12.78
C VAL A 143 -9.83 -9.83 -12.59
N ARG A 144 -10.50 -8.77 -13.03
CA ARG A 144 -10.05 -7.38 -12.77
C ARG A 144 -9.88 -7.09 -11.28
N ASN A 145 -10.84 -7.49 -10.45
CA ASN A 145 -10.77 -7.27 -9.00
C ASN A 145 -9.62 -8.05 -8.36
N TYR A 146 -9.30 -9.23 -8.86
CA TYR A 146 -8.11 -9.97 -8.45
C TYR A 146 -6.82 -9.26 -8.88
N LEU A 147 -6.71 -8.84 -10.13
CA LEU A 147 -5.51 -8.20 -10.68
C LEU A 147 -5.29 -6.76 -10.18
N GLY A 148 -6.35 -6.02 -9.88
CA GLY A 148 -6.27 -4.67 -9.33
C GLY A 148 -6.20 -4.68 -7.81
N PRO A 149 -7.34 -4.61 -7.12
CA PRO A 149 -7.36 -4.53 -5.65
C PRO A 149 -6.67 -5.71 -4.96
N GLY A 150 -6.85 -6.95 -5.45
CA GLY A 150 -6.24 -8.13 -4.84
C GLY A 150 -4.72 -8.09 -4.82
N ILE A 151 -4.10 -7.81 -5.96
CA ILE A 151 -2.63 -7.69 -6.06
C ILE A 151 -2.13 -6.46 -5.30
N LEU A 152 -2.84 -5.32 -5.42
CA LEU A 152 -2.49 -4.09 -4.72
C LEU A 152 -2.41 -4.31 -3.21
N TYR A 153 -3.47 -4.86 -2.62
CA TYR A 153 -3.51 -5.13 -1.17
C TYR A 153 -2.51 -6.21 -0.76
N GLY A 154 -2.31 -7.24 -1.59
CA GLY A 154 -1.31 -8.29 -1.33
C GLY A 154 0.12 -7.72 -1.27
N ILE A 155 0.52 -6.95 -2.28
CA ILE A 155 1.84 -6.30 -2.32
C ILE A 155 2.00 -5.31 -1.16
N ASN A 156 0.98 -4.51 -0.88
CA ASN A 156 1.00 -3.54 0.21
C ASN A 156 1.17 -4.23 1.57
N LEU A 157 0.43 -5.31 1.83
CA LEU A 157 0.51 -6.08 3.06
C LEU A 157 1.90 -6.67 3.26
N ILE A 158 2.44 -7.34 2.23
CA ILE A 158 3.77 -7.96 2.28
C ILE A 158 4.85 -6.89 2.51
N SER A 159 4.81 -5.81 1.73
CA SER A 159 5.78 -4.72 1.86
C SER A 159 5.73 -4.07 3.24
N LEU A 160 4.54 -3.74 3.73
CA LEU A 160 4.34 -3.13 5.05
C LEU A 160 4.81 -4.07 6.16
N PHE A 161 4.47 -5.36 6.08
CA PHE A 161 4.84 -6.36 7.08
C PHE A 161 6.37 -6.50 7.20
N ILE A 162 7.07 -6.66 6.08
CA ILE A 162 8.54 -6.76 6.06
C ILE A 162 9.18 -5.50 6.63
N MET A 163 8.73 -4.33 6.19
CA MET A 163 9.31 -3.06 6.63
C MET A 163 9.01 -2.76 8.10
N THR A 164 7.83 -3.12 8.59
CA THR A 164 7.47 -2.94 10.00
C THR A 164 8.30 -3.84 10.90
N ILE A 165 8.45 -5.13 10.55
CA ILE A 165 9.32 -6.05 11.32
C ILE A 165 10.75 -5.52 11.35
N TYR A 166 11.28 -5.09 10.20
CA TYR A 166 12.62 -4.52 10.14
C TYR A 166 12.77 -3.30 11.07
N ALA A 167 11.81 -2.39 11.07
CA ALA A 167 11.83 -1.22 11.95
C ALA A 167 11.72 -1.59 13.44
N MET A 168 10.91 -2.59 13.79
CA MET A 168 10.77 -3.08 15.17
C MET A 168 12.07 -3.72 15.67
N LEU A 169 12.74 -4.50 14.84
CA LEU A 169 14.03 -5.13 15.17
C LEU A 169 15.15 -4.10 15.46
N GLN A 170 15.06 -2.92 14.83
CA GLN A 170 16.02 -1.84 15.11
C GLN A 170 15.78 -1.15 16.46
N VAL A 171 14.57 -1.23 17.00
CA VAL A 171 14.24 -0.64 18.31
C VAL A 171 14.64 -1.58 19.44
N ASP A 172 14.11 -2.80 19.44
CA ASP A 172 14.40 -3.81 20.46
C ASP A 172 13.98 -5.21 19.97
N LEU A 173 14.93 -6.16 19.98
CA LEU A 173 14.70 -7.52 19.53
C LEU A 173 13.74 -8.27 20.46
N VAL A 174 13.88 -8.10 21.78
CA VAL A 174 13.05 -8.80 22.77
C VAL A 174 11.59 -8.33 22.67
N LEU A 175 11.40 -7.02 22.62
CA LEU A 175 10.07 -6.43 22.46
C LEU A 175 9.40 -6.88 21.16
N THR A 176 10.16 -6.96 20.06
CA THR A 176 9.66 -7.44 18.77
C THR A 176 9.18 -8.89 18.85
N LEU A 177 9.95 -9.79 19.51
CA LEU A 177 9.54 -11.17 19.69
C LEU A 177 8.24 -11.29 20.49
N PHE A 178 8.11 -10.54 21.60
CA PHE A 178 6.88 -10.51 22.38
C PHE A 178 5.68 -9.96 21.61
N ALA A 179 5.89 -8.97 20.76
CA ALA A 179 4.82 -8.40 19.92
C ALA A 179 4.37 -9.34 18.81
N LEU A 180 5.29 -10.17 18.27
CA LEU A 180 4.97 -11.12 17.20
C LEU A 180 4.39 -12.43 17.73
N LEU A 181 4.66 -12.80 18.99
CA LEU A 181 4.24 -14.07 19.60
C LEU A 181 2.71 -14.32 19.54
N PRO A 182 1.82 -13.34 19.76
CA PRO A 182 0.37 -13.58 19.67
C PRO A 182 -0.14 -13.80 18.25
N LEU A 183 0.59 -13.41 17.18
CA LEU A 183 0.12 -13.54 15.81
C LEU A 183 -0.10 -15.00 15.36
N PRO A 184 0.83 -15.95 15.58
CA PRO A 184 0.60 -17.36 15.27
C PRO A 184 -0.58 -17.95 16.07
N ILE A 185 -0.74 -17.57 17.33
CA ILE A 185 -1.82 -18.04 18.20
C ILE A 185 -3.18 -17.59 17.65
N LEU A 186 -3.29 -16.32 17.27
CA LEU A 186 -4.49 -15.78 16.63
C LEU A 186 -4.80 -16.46 15.29
N SER A 187 -3.76 -16.75 14.49
CA SER A 187 -3.93 -17.43 13.20
C SER A 187 -4.43 -18.86 13.32
N ILE A 188 -4.14 -19.56 14.42
CA ILE A 188 -4.61 -20.92 14.68
C ILE A 188 -6.03 -20.90 15.29
N SER A 189 -6.40 -19.82 15.98
CA SER A 189 -7.72 -19.65 16.63
C SER A 189 -8.85 -19.28 15.67
N ILE A 190 -8.55 -18.84 14.45
CA ILE A 190 -9.51 -18.47 13.39
C ILE A 190 -9.62 -19.60 12.36
#